data_65aabcbac0a4b5a979ff86e86a556111
#
_entry.id   65aabcbac0a4b5a979ff86e86a556111
#
_cell.length_a   1.000
_cell.length_b   1.000
_cell.length_c   1.000
_cell.angle_alpha   90.00
_cell.angle_beta   90.00
_cell.angle_gamma   90.00
#
_symmetry.space_group_name_H-M   'P 1'
#
loop_
_entity.id
_entity.type
_entity.pdbx_description
1 polymer ?
#
loop_
_entity_poly.entity_id
_entity_poly.type
_entity_poly.pdbx_seq_one_letter_code
_entity_poly.pdbx_strand_id
1 'polypeptide(L)'
;MMINTTELQQLMLDSASEAVQYAAEQHQQHLDFSKESVPLLDTMLVKLHLQHKREAISKEHLFTLSHLFGAYLGQIFQQKVGGQWQQLQLGDNNPVICLCHNGKEFPFASVCYNKIVNDVALSVDAYLTQALNNATQ
;
A
#
# COMPACT_ATOMS: atom_id res chain seq x y z
N MET A 1 9.63 -17.60 -9.27
CA MET A 1 8.97 -18.56 -8.37
C MET A 1 7.98 -17.81 -7.47
N MET A 2 6.80 -18.34 -7.34
CA MET A 2 5.77 -17.72 -6.51
C MET A 2 5.97 -18.13 -5.05
N ILE A 3 5.82 -17.16 -4.15
CA ILE A 3 5.87 -17.39 -2.72
C ILE A 3 4.53 -18.03 -2.29
N ASN A 4 4.54 -18.92 -1.30
CA ASN A 4 3.29 -19.55 -0.85
C ASN A 4 2.45 -18.55 -0.04
N THR A 5 1.16 -18.86 0.10
CA THR A 5 0.18 -17.95 0.73
C THR A 5 0.56 -17.58 2.16
N THR A 6 1.02 -18.54 2.96
CA THR A 6 1.40 -18.31 4.36
C THR A 6 2.60 -17.38 4.45
N GLU A 7 3.62 -17.62 3.63
CA GLU A 7 4.82 -16.78 3.60
C GLU A 7 4.49 -15.37 3.13
N LEU A 8 3.61 -15.25 2.12
CA LEU A 8 3.21 -13.96 1.60
C LEU A 8 2.45 -13.16 2.65
N GLN A 9 1.53 -13.81 3.37
CA GLN A 9 0.79 -13.16 4.45
C GLN A 9 1.76 -12.62 5.51
N GLN A 10 2.74 -13.41 5.90
CA GLN A 10 3.73 -12.97 6.90
C GLN A 10 4.58 -11.82 6.37
N LEU A 11 5.01 -11.89 5.12
CA LEU A 11 5.76 -10.81 4.48
C LEU A 11 4.96 -9.50 4.52
N MET A 12 3.69 -9.56 4.21
CA MET A 12 2.86 -8.35 4.17
C MET A 12 2.60 -7.80 5.57
N LEU A 13 2.44 -8.67 6.57
CA LEU A 13 2.33 -8.23 7.97
C LEU A 13 3.61 -7.52 8.43
N ASP A 14 4.76 -8.10 8.11
CA ASP A 14 6.05 -7.51 8.47
C ASP A 14 6.24 -6.17 7.75
N SER A 15 5.88 -6.10 6.49
CA SER A 15 5.99 -4.87 5.70
C SER A 15 5.08 -3.78 6.26
N ALA A 16 3.86 -4.13 6.68
CA ALA A 16 2.94 -3.17 7.28
C ALA A 16 3.52 -2.62 8.60
N SER A 17 4.17 -3.47 9.40
CA SER A 17 4.83 -3.05 10.63
C SER A 17 6.00 -2.10 10.33
N GLU A 18 6.76 -2.38 9.27
CA GLU A 18 7.83 -1.49 8.83
C GLU A 18 7.30 -0.14 8.39
N ALA A 19 6.11 -0.09 7.78
CA ALA A 19 5.47 1.17 7.40
C ALA A 19 5.19 2.02 8.64
N VAL A 20 4.70 1.40 9.71
CA VAL A 20 4.46 2.09 10.98
C VAL A 20 5.75 2.67 11.54
N GLN A 21 6.82 1.87 11.53
CA GLN A 21 8.12 2.31 12.02
C GLN A 21 8.68 3.45 11.17
N TYR A 22 8.59 3.33 9.85
CA TYR A 22 9.06 4.37 8.92
C TYR A 22 8.31 5.69 9.17
N ALA A 23 6.99 5.62 9.32
CA ALA A 23 6.18 6.81 9.58
C ALA A 23 6.61 7.52 10.87
N ALA A 24 6.87 6.76 11.93
CA ALA A 24 7.30 7.32 13.20
C ALA A 24 8.68 7.97 13.09
N GLU A 25 9.62 7.30 12.44
CA GLU A 25 11.01 7.76 12.36
C GLU A 25 11.23 8.88 11.36
N GLN A 26 10.58 8.80 10.21
CA GLN A 26 10.86 9.74 9.11
C GLN A 26 9.85 10.86 8.98
N HIS A 27 8.64 10.68 9.51
CA HIS A 27 7.57 11.68 9.36
C HIS A 27 6.94 12.11 10.69
N GLN A 28 7.38 11.51 11.81
CA GLN A 28 6.84 11.79 13.14
C GLN A 28 5.32 11.61 13.18
N GLN A 29 4.83 10.60 12.46
CA GLN A 29 3.42 10.26 12.41
C GLN A 29 3.19 8.91 13.06
N HIS A 30 2.09 8.79 13.79
CA HIS A 30 1.72 7.55 14.45
C HIS A 30 0.61 6.85 13.66
N LEU A 31 0.99 5.79 12.95
CA LEU A 31 0.05 4.95 12.21
C LEU A 31 -0.36 3.78 13.10
N ASP A 32 -1.65 3.65 13.39
CA ASP A 32 -2.16 2.68 14.35
C ASP A 32 -3.10 1.63 13.74
N PHE A 33 -3.07 1.46 12.42
CA PHE A 33 -3.91 0.54 11.67
C PHE A 33 -5.40 0.88 11.72
N SER A 34 -5.76 2.09 12.17
CA SER A 34 -7.13 2.57 12.07
C SER A 34 -7.39 3.17 10.69
N LYS A 35 -8.65 3.14 10.26
CA LYS A 35 -9.06 3.82 9.03
C LYS A 35 -8.76 5.32 9.13
N GLU A 36 -8.91 5.87 10.33
CA GLU A 36 -8.71 7.30 10.61
C GLU A 36 -7.25 7.73 10.47
N SER A 37 -6.29 6.78 10.48
CA SER A 37 -4.89 7.10 10.27
C SER A 37 -4.54 7.30 8.79
N VAL A 38 -5.39 6.84 7.87
CA VAL A 38 -5.08 6.84 6.44
C VAL A 38 -4.90 8.25 5.86
N PRO A 39 -5.64 9.28 6.28
CA PRO A 39 -5.33 10.65 5.84
C PRO A 39 -3.90 11.09 6.18
N LEU A 40 -3.32 10.59 7.28
CA LEU A 40 -1.92 10.88 7.60
C LEU A 40 -0.99 10.26 6.55
N LEU A 41 -1.33 9.07 6.08
CA LEU A 41 -0.58 8.43 5.01
C LEU A 41 -0.65 9.23 3.71
N ASP A 42 -1.84 9.76 3.36
CA ASP A 42 -1.97 10.64 2.19
C ASP A 42 -1.01 11.82 2.29
N THR A 43 -0.94 12.46 3.46
CA THR A 43 -0.02 13.57 3.69
C THR A 43 1.43 13.17 3.50
N MET A 44 1.81 12.00 4.01
CA MET A 44 3.18 11.48 3.87
C MET A 44 3.53 11.23 2.40
N LEU A 45 2.59 10.68 1.63
CA LEU A 45 2.81 10.41 0.22
C LEU A 45 2.95 11.71 -0.59
N VAL A 46 2.23 12.77 -0.22
CA VAL A 46 2.42 14.09 -0.82
C VAL A 46 3.86 14.59 -0.55
N LYS A 47 4.33 14.44 0.68
CA LYS A 47 5.71 14.84 1.02
C LYS A 47 6.74 14.08 0.19
N LEU A 48 6.52 12.79 0.01
CA LEU A 48 7.40 11.96 -0.82
C LEU A 48 7.35 12.39 -2.29
N HIS A 49 6.17 12.75 -2.79
CA HIS A 49 6.04 13.29 -4.15
C HIS A 49 6.87 14.55 -4.32
N LEU A 50 6.76 15.49 -3.37
CA LEU A 50 7.51 16.74 -3.42
C LEU A 50 9.01 16.49 -3.32
N GLN A 51 9.43 15.57 -2.47
CA GLN A 51 10.83 15.18 -2.35
C GLN A 51 11.35 14.60 -3.68
N HIS A 52 10.56 13.72 -4.29
CA HIS A 52 10.92 13.10 -5.58
C HIS A 52 11.08 14.15 -6.68
N LYS A 53 10.26 15.19 -6.66
CA LYS A 53 10.35 16.28 -7.63
C LYS A 53 11.62 17.12 -7.44
N ARG A 54 12.04 17.34 -6.19
CA ARG A 54 13.25 18.12 -5.91
C ARG A 54 14.52 17.35 -6.21
N GLU A 55 14.52 16.08 -5.79
CA GLU A 55 15.66 15.19 -5.99
C GLU A 55 15.09 13.79 -6.16
N ALA A 56 15.27 13.21 -7.34
CA ALA A 56 14.64 11.94 -7.69
C ALA A 56 15.00 10.84 -6.69
N ILE A 57 13.97 10.22 -6.13
CA ILE A 57 14.12 9.03 -5.29
C ILE A 57 14.39 7.86 -6.23
N SER A 58 15.32 6.98 -5.88
CA SER A 58 15.64 5.83 -6.73
C SER A 58 14.39 4.97 -6.94
N LYS A 59 14.34 4.32 -8.09
CA LYS A 59 13.21 3.45 -8.42
C LYS A 59 13.05 2.33 -7.39
N GLU A 60 14.17 1.76 -6.95
CA GLU A 60 14.16 0.69 -5.94
C GLU A 60 13.57 1.16 -4.63
N HIS A 61 13.95 2.37 -4.20
CA HIS A 61 13.42 2.94 -2.95
C HIS A 61 11.93 3.28 -3.08
N LEU A 62 11.51 3.78 -4.26
CA LEU A 62 10.09 4.04 -4.53
C LEU A 62 9.26 2.76 -4.43
N PHE A 63 9.77 1.67 -4.99
CA PHE A 63 9.09 0.38 -4.92
C PHE A 63 9.00 -0.11 -3.47
N THR A 64 10.08 0.03 -2.70
CA THR A 64 10.09 -0.37 -1.28
C THR A 64 9.05 0.42 -0.49
N LEU A 65 9.03 1.74 -0.62
CA LEU A 65 8.08 2.58 0.10
C LEU A 65 6.64 2.25 -0.29
N SER A 66 6.40 2.09 -1.58
CA SER A 66 5.06 1.76 -2.08
C SER A 66 4.58 0.41 -1.56
N HIS A 67 5.49 -0.55 -1.48
CA HIS A 67 5.20 -1.87 -0.93
C HIS A 67 4.82 -1.78 0.56
N LEU A 68 5.59 -1.04 1.34
CA LEU A 68 5.32 -0.88 2.77
C LEU A 68 3.94 -0.24 3.01
N PHE A 69 3.67 0.84 2.32
CA PHE A 69 2.41 1.56 2.50
C PHE A 69 1.23 0.79 1.92
N GLY A 70 1.45 0.07 0.82
CA GLY A 70 0.44 -0.82 0.26
C GLY A 70 0.08 -1.94 1.23
N ALA A 71 1.09 -2.51 1.89
CA ALA A 71 0.87 -3.54 2.91
C ALA A 71 0.06 -2.99 4.08
N TYR A 72 0.35 -1.75 4.48
CA TYR A 72 -0.38 -1.07 5.55
C TYR A 72 -1.86 -0.93 5.19
N LEU A 73 -2.16 -0.42 4.01
CA LEU A 73 -3.54 -0.27 3.54
C LEU A 73 -4.26 -1.61 3.46
N GLY A 74 -3.58 -2.62 2.93
CA GLY A 74 -4.16 -3.95 2.81
C GLY A 74 -4.43 -4.60 4.15
N GLN A 75 -3.61 -4.32 5.16
CA GLN A 75 -3.82 -4.85 6.51
C GLN A 75 -5.10 -4.27 7.12
N ILE A 76 -5.35 -2.98 6.92
CA ILE A 76 -6.60 -2.34 7.35
C ILE A 76 -7.79 -3.00 6.64
N PHE A 77 -7.67 -3.21 5.32
CA PHE A 77 -8.70 -3.87 4.53
C PHE A 77 -9.00 -5.27 5.08
N GLN A 78 -7.94 -6.07 5.32
CA GLN A 78 -8.10 -7.43 5.83
C GLN A 78 -8.80 -7.46 7.19
N GLN A 79 -8.49 -6.52 8.06
CA GLN A 79 -9.11 -6.45 9.38
C GLN A 79 -10.61 -6.18 9.28
N LYS A 80 -11.03 -5.42 8.28
CA LYS A 80 -12.42 -5.01 8.14
C LYS A 80 -13.27 -6.00 7.36
N VAL A 81 -12.74 -6.56 6.28
CA VAL A 81 -13.54 -7.41 5.37
C VAL A 81 -12.89 -8.74 5.03
N GLY A 82 -11.61 -8.94 5.34
CA GLY A 82 -10.93 -10.17 5.01
C GLY A 82 -10.15 -10.08 3.71
N GLY A 83 -10.06 -11.21 3.01
CA GLY A 83 -9.31 -11.29 1.77
C GLY A 83 -7.94 -11.93 1.95
N GLN A 84 -7.26 -12.19 0.85
CA GLN A 84 -5.94 -12.82 0.82
C GLN A 84 -4.99 -12.07 -0.08
N TRP A 85 -3.76 -11.93 0.37
CA TRP A 85 -2.68 -11.44 -0.48
C TRP A 85 -2.33 -12.52 -1.52
N GLN A 86 -2.15 -12.09 -2.77
CA GLN A 86 -1.76 -12.98 -3.86
C GLN A 86 -0.76 -12.29 -4.77
N GLN A 87 0.17 -13.09 -5.31
CA GLN A 87 1.02 -12.64 -6.41
C GLN A 87 0.31 -12.94 -7.71
N LEU A 88 0.13 -11.93 -8.54
CA LEU A 88 -0.55 -12.06 -9.82
C LEU A 88 0.43 -11.76 -10.95
N GLN A 89 0.49 -12.67 -11.93
CA GLN A 89 1.32 -12.46 -13.11
C GLN A 89 0.46 -11.79 -14.18
N LEU A 90 0.79 -10.56 -14.53
CA LEU A 90 0.06 -9.78 -15.52
C LEU A 90 0.91 -9.66 -16.78
N GLY A 91 0.72 -10.60 -17.72
CA GLY A 91 1.49 -10.65 -18.96
C GLY A 91 2.95 -10.98 -18.71
N ASP A 92 3.85 -10.26 -19.38
CA ASP A 92 5.29 -10.45 -19.26
C ASP A 92 5.94 -9.59 -18.18
N ASN A 93 5.13 -8.82 -17.45
CA ASN A 93 5.62 -7.96 -16.38
C ASN A 93 5.97 -8.77 -15.14
N ASN A 94 6.69 -8.14 -14.21
CA ASN A 94 6.95 -8.72 -12.90
C ASN A 94 5.65 -8.98 -12.16
N PRO A 95 5.60 -10.04 -11.32
CA PRO A 95 4.40 -10.29 -10.51
C PRO A 95 4.02 -9.09 -9.67
N VAL A 96 2.72 -8.85 -9.56
CA VAL A 96 2.14 -7.78 -8.73
C VAL A 96 1.47 -8.41 -7.54
N ILE A 97 1.69 -7.85 -6.34
CA ILE A 97 1.05 -8.32 -5.14
C ILE A 97 -0.24 -7.52 -4.93
N CYS A 98 -1.37 -8.23 -4.89
CA CYS A 98 -2.68 -7.62 -4.68
C CYS A 98 -3.38 -8.26 -3.50
N LEU A 99 -4.24 -7.51 -2.83
CA LEU A 99 -5.18 -8.11 -1.90
C LEU A 99 -6.43 -8.49 -2.67
N CYS A 100 -6.78 -9.76 -2.62
CA CYS A 100 -7.90 -10.32 -3.41
C CYS A 100 -9.04 -10.69 -2.48
N HIS A 101 -10.26 -10.34 -2.87
CA HIS A 101 -11.45 -10.59 -2.08
C HIS A 101 -12.67 -10.66 -3.00
N ASN A 102 -13.40 -11.78 -2.94
CA ASN A 102 -14.63 -12.00 -3.73
C ASN A 102 -14.44 -11.71 -5.23
N GLY A 103 -13.33 -12.20 -5.79
CA GLY A 103 -13.04 -12.03 -7.22
C GLY A 103 -12.55 -10.65 -7.61
N LYS A 104 -12.36 -9.77 -6.65
CA LYS A 104 -11.82 -8.42 -6.88
C LYS A 104 -10.38 -8.35 -6.44
N GLU A 105 -9.59 -7.52 -7.12
CA GLU A 105 -8.17 -7.36 -6.86
C GLU A 105 -7.89 -5.90 -6.49
N PHE A 106 -7.14 -5.71 -5.40
CA PHE A 106 -6.82 -4.38 -4.90
C PHE A 106 -5.29 -4.21 -4.85
N PRO A 107 -4.70 -3.53 -5.85
CA PRO A 107 -3.24 -3.36 -5.90
C PRO A 107 -2.79 -2.13 -5.11
N PHE A 108 -2.89 -2.22 -3.79
CA PHE A 108 -2.62 -1.08 -2.91
C PHE A 108 -1.23 -0.47 -3.10
N ALA A 109 -0.20 -1.30 -3.32
CA ALA A 109 1.15 -0.78 -3.53
C ALA A 109 1.24 0.04 -4.81
N SER A 110 0.58 -0.42 -5.88
CA SER A 110 0.55 0.32 -7.15
C SER A 110 -0.13 1.67 -7.00
N VAL A 111 -1.18 1.74 -6.19
CA VAL A 111 -1.88 2.99 -5.92
C VAL A 111 -0.97 3.98 -5.20
N CYS A 112 -0.22 3.52 -4.19
CA CYS A 112 0.74 4.36 -3.47
C CYS A 112 1.84 4.86 -4.40
N TYR A 113 2.40 3.98 -5.23
CA TYR A 113 3.41 4.34 -6.21
C TYR A 113 2.90 5.42 -7.15
N ASN A 114 1.69 5.23 -7.68
CA ASN A 114 1.09 6.16 -8.63
C ASN A 114 0.91 7.55 -8.02
N LYS A 115 0.52 7.61 -6.74
CA LYS A 115 0.38 8.90 -6.06
C LYS A 115 1.73 9.62 -5.94
N ILE A 116 2.77 8.90 -5.58
CA ILE A 116 4.10 9.51 -5.42
C ILE A 116 4.67 9.98 -6.75
N VAL A 117 4.55 9.18 -7.80
CA VAL A 117 5.27 9.41 -9.06
C VAL A 117 4.45 10.19 -10.08
N ASN A 118 3.17 9.88 -10.21
CA ASN A 118 2.35 10.37 -11.34
C ASN A 118 1.23 11.32 -10.95
N ASP A 119 0.54 11.06 -9.84
CA ASP A 119 -0.72 11.75 -9.56
C ASP A 119 -0.84 12.07 -8.07
N VAL A 120 -0.29 13.21 -7.67
CA VAL A 120 -0.30 13.63 -6.26
C VAL A 120 -1.71 13.91 -5.76
N ALA A 121 -2.65 14.20 -6.65
CA ALA A 121 -4.04 14.48 -6.29
C ALA A 121 -4.82 13.21 -5.92
N LEU A 122 -4.30 12.03 -6.30
CA LEU A 122 -4.92 10.77 -5.92
C LEU A 122 -4.94 10.65 -4.40
N SER A 123 -6.08 10.26 -3.81
CA SER A 123 -6.18 10.05 -2.37
C SER A 123 -6.22 8.55 -2.07
N VAL A 124 -5.26 8.06 -1.30
CA VAL A 124 -5.27 6.65 -0.91
C VAL A 124 -6.37 6.38 0.11
N ASP A 125 -6.76 7.40 0.89
CA ASP A 125 -7.90 7.30 1.80
C ASP A 125 -9.20 7.09 1.02
N ALA A 126 -9.42 7.88 -0.02
CA ALA A 126 -10.59 7.73 -0.87
C ALA A 126 -10.58 6.38 -1.58
N TYR A 127 -9.40 5.94 -2.05
CA TYR A 127 -9.27 4.64 -2.69
C TYR A 127 -9.64 3.51 -1.73
N LEU A 128 -9.12 3.54 -0.51
CA LEU A 128 -9.41 2.51 0.49
C LEU A 128 -10.89 2.50 0.85
N THR A 129 -11.49 3.69 1.01
CA THR A 129 -12.93 3.80 1.29
C THR A 129 -13.75 3.16 0.18
N GLN A 130 -13.40 3.43 -1.08
CA GLN A 130 -14.10 2.85 -2.22
C GLN A 130 -13.89 1.33 -2.28
N ALA A 131 -12.68 0.87 -2.00
CA ALA A 131 -12.39 -0.56 -1.98
C ALA A 131 -13.21 -1.29 -0.91
N LEU A 132 -13.31 -0.70 0.28
CA LEU A 132 -14.10 -1.27 1.36
C LEU A 132 -15.59 -1.32 0.99
N ASN A 133 -16.11 -0.26 0.38
CA ASN A 133 -17.50 -0.22 -0.06
C ASN A 133 -17.78 -1.28 -1.13
N ASN A 134 -16.88 -1.41 -2.10
CA ASN A 134 -17.02 -2.40 -3.16
C ASN A 134 -16.93 -3.83 -2.62
N ALA A 135 -16.12 -4.06 -1.60
CA ALA A 135 -15.94 -5.39 -1.03
C ALA A 135 -17.15 -5.87 -0.23
N THR A 136 -17.96 -4.94 0.26
CA THR A 136 -19.12 -5.27 1.10
C THR A 136 -20.44 -5.36 0.33
N GLN A 137 -20.40 -5.17 -0.98
CA GLN A 137 -21.59 -5.27 -1.85
C GLN A 137 -21.77 -6.65 -2.45
#